data_a0d54a729d91cdaef477fd41819c809e
#
_entry.id   a0d54a729d91cdaef477fd41819c809e
#
_cell.length_a   1.000
_cell.length_b   1.000
_cell.length_c   1.000
_cell.angle_alpha   90.00
_cell.angle_beta   90.00
_cell.angle_gamma   90.00
#
_symmetry.space_group_name_H-M   'P 1'
#
loop_
_entity.id
_entity.type
_entity.pdbx_description
1 polymer ?
#
loop_
_entity_poly.entity_id
_entity_poly.type
_entity_poly.pdbx_seq_one_letter_code
_entity_poly.pdbx_strand_id
1 'polypeptide(L)'
;MLSLFLKRLRWLLLGGTITNIAQATVYPLPPPDTDVIGEIKVIYARKEETLLDIARDHDLGYDEIVHANLGIDRWAPGEGTPIVLPTRFILPDTPREGIVLNIAEMRLYYYPPPSASGERVVHTYPVSIGRMDWKTPMGLTKVVGKEV
;
A
#
# COMPACT_ATOMS: atom_id res chain seq x y z
N MET A 1 16.04 -14.38 64.15
CA MET A 1 15.02 -15.17 63.43
C MET A 1 14.60 -14.34 62.23
N LEU A 2 15.10 -14.69 61.07
CA LEU A 2 15.00 -13.87 59.82
C LEU A 2 13.93 -14.52 58.93
N SER A 3 12.82 -13.80 58.73
CA SER A 3 11.72 -14.26 57.83
C SER A 3 11.92 -13.67 56.44
N LEU A 4 12.28 -14.55 55.50
CA LEU A 4 12.40 -14.20 54.07
C LEU A 4 10.99 -14.04 53.44
N PHE A 5 10.64 -12.82 53.05
CA PHE A 5 9.52 -12.55 52.16
C PHE A 5 9.98 -12.65 50.72
N LEU A 6 9.70 -13.76 50.05
CA LEU A 6 9.84 -13.92 48.59
C LEU A 6 8.67 -13.22 47.91
N LYS A 7 8.89 -12.01 47.40
CA LYS A 7 7.95 -11.36 46.46
C LYS A 7 8.07 -12.04 45.09
N ARG A 8 7.10 -12.86 44.73
CA ARG A 8 6.92 -13.38 43.35
C ARG A 8 6.48 -12.26 42.44
N LEU A 9 7.41 -11.71 41.66
CA LEU A 9 7.11 -10.78 40.57
C LEU A 9 6.52 -11.56 39.39
N ARG A 10 5.20 -11.51 39.24
CA ARG A 10 4.49 -12.07 38.07
C ARG A 10 4.71 -11.13 36.88
N TRP A 11 5.54 -11.54 35.93
CA TRP A 11 5.65 -10.92 34.62
C TRP A 11 4.37 -11.25 33.85
N LEU A 12 3.48 -10.28 33.72
CA LEU A 12 2.39 -10.31 32.74
C LEU A 12 3.00 -10.01 31.37
N LEU A 13 3.23 -11.06 30.59
CA LEU A 13 3.48 -10.93 29.16
C LEU A 13 2.18 -10.47 28.50
N LEU A 14 2.00 -9.16 28.29
CA LEU A 14 1.02 -8.65 27.34
C LEU A 14 1.51 -9.05 25.94
N GLY A 15 1.00 -10.15 25.42
CA GLY A 15 1.11 -10.50 24.02
C GLY A 15 0.30 -9.51 23.21
N GLY A 16 0.94 -8.40 22.79
CA GLY A 16 0.36 -7.50 21.82
C GLY A 16 0.27 -8.22 20.48
N THR A 17 -0.93 -8.57 20.04
CA THR A 17 -1.18 -8.96 18.66
C THR A 17 -0.90 -7.74 17.79
N ILE A 18 0.21 -7.76 17.06
CA ILE A 18 0.48 -6.78 16.00
C ILE A 18 -0.48 -7.13 14.87
N THR A 19 -1.62 -6.47 14.85
CA THR A 19 -2.49 -6.46 13.67
C THR A 19 -1.77 -5.63 12.62
N ASN A 20 -1.22 -6.29 11.60
CA ASN A 20 -0.79 -5.62 10.38
C ASN A 20 -2.06 -5.05 9.71
N ILE A 21 -2.35 -3.80 10.01
CA ILE A 21 -3.33 -3.02 9.26
C ILE A 21 -2.62 -2.69 7.95
N ALA A 22 -3.18 -3.10 6.82
CA ALA A 22 -2.74 -2.63 5.51
C ALA A 22 -2.81 -1.09 5.54
N GLN A 23 -1.67 -0.44 5.64
CA GLN A 23 -1.58 1.02 5.63
C GLN A 23 -1.48 1.45 4.19
N ALA A 24 -2.54 2.12 3.71
CA ALA A 24 -2.47 2.81 2.44
C ALA A 24 -1.30 3.79 2.42
N THR A 25 -0.55 3.79 1.35
CA THR A 25 0.45 4.83 1.15
C THR A 25 -0.26 6.16 0.88
N VAL A 26 0.00 7.15 1.73
CA VAL A 26 -0.62 8.48 1.70
C VAL A 26 0.37 9.48 1.13
N TYR A 27 -0.05 10.24 0.14
CA TYR A 27 0.76 11.30 -0.47
C TYR A 27 0.09 12.65 -0.28
N PRO A 28 0.85 13.73 -0.04
CA PRO A 28 0.33 15.09 -0.18
C PRO A 28 -0.19 15.30 -1.60
N LEU A 29 -1.38 15.88 -1.73
CA LEU A 29 -1.93 16.18 -3.05
C LEU A 29 -1.16 17.34 -3.67
N PRO A 30 -0.52 17.17 -4.84
CA PRO A 30 0.22 18.24 -5.47
C PRO A 30 -0.69 19.33 -6.02
N PRO A 31 -0.14 20.51 -6.37
CA PRO A 31 -0.87 21.57 -7.06
C PRO A 31 -1.58 21.08 -8.33
N PRO A 32 -2.62 21.77 -8.80
CA PRO A 32 -3.43 21.33 -9.95
C PRO A 32 -2.66 21.15 -11.27
N ASP A 33 -1.53 21.77 -11.42
CA ASP A 33 -0.63 21.73 -12.58
C ASP A 33 0.40 20.58 -12.52
N THR A 34 0.35 19.79 -11.45
CA THR A 34 1.27 18.66 -11.21
C THR A 34 0.48 17.38 -11.02
N ASP A 35 0.79 16.36 -11.82
CA ASP A 35 0.11 15.07 -11.78
C ASP A 35 0.98 13.94 -11.21
N VAL A 36 2.20 14.22 -10.78
CA VAL A 36 3.13 13.22 -10.28
C VAL A 36 3.18 13.23 -8.76
N ILE A 37 3.04 12.04 -8.16
CA ILE A 37 3.21 11.80 -6.72
C ILE A 37 4.22 10.69 -6.47
N GLY A 38 4.81 10.69 -5.27
CA GLY A 38 5.78 9.68 -4.86
C GLY A 38 7.11 9.76 -5.60
N GLU A 39 7.92 8.75 -5.42
CA GLU A 39 9.27 8.64 -5.98
C GLU A 39 9.65 7.17 -6.23
N ILE A 40 10.56 6.93 -7.16
CA ILE A 40 11.14 5.60 -7.34
C ILE A 40 12.17 5.37 -6.25
N LYS A 41 12.10 4.23 -5.58
CA LYS A 41 13.04 3.83 -4.52
C LYS A 41 13.76 2.54 -4.91
N VAL A 42 14.90 2.31 -4.29
CA VAL A 42 15.60 1.02 -4.36
C VAL A 42 15.79 0.53 -2.94
N ILE A 43 15.40 -0.72 -2.70
CA ILE A 43 15.65 -1.44 -1.46
C ILE A 43 16.49 -2.69 -1.77
N TYR A 44 16.91 -3.39 -0.73
CA TYR A 44 17.63 -4.65 -0.89
C TYR A 44 16.79 -5.78 -0.30
N ALA A 45 16.58 -6.84 -1.09
CA ALA A 45 15.82 -8.00 -0.67
C ALA A 45 16.46 -8.65 0.56
N ARG A 46 15.62 -9.05 1.50
CA ARG A 46 16.03 -9.81 2.69
C ARG A 46 16.08 -11.32 2.37
N LYS A 47 16.72 -12.07 3.23
CA LYS A 47 16.73 -13.53 3.14
C LYS A 47 15.29 -14.09 3.14
N GLU A 48 15.00 -15.02 2.24
CA GLU A 48 13.70 -15.70 2.10
C GLU A 48 12.52 -14.79 1.72
N GLU A 49 12.77 -13.53 1.36
CA GLU A 49 11.76 -12.58 0.92
C GLU A 49 11.48 -12.75 -0.58
N THR A 50 10.21 -12.72 -0.97
CA THR A 50 9.78 -12.75 -2.38
C THR A 50 9.44 -11.34 -2.89
N LEU A 51 9.39 -11.14 -4.22
CA LEU A 51 8.88 -9.87 -4.76
C LEU A 51 7.41 -9.62 -4.37
N LEU A 52 6.64 -10.68 -4.09
CA LEU A 52 5.25 -10.54 -3.66
C LEU A 52 5.14 -10.01 -2.22
N ASP A 53 6.05 -10.44 -1.35
CA ASP A 53 6.11 -9.93 0.04
C ASP A 53 6.50 -8.45 0.01
N ILE A 54 7.53 -8.10 -0.76
CA ILE A 54 7.97 -6.71 -0.96
C ILE A 54 6.83 -5.86 -1.53
N ALA A 55 6.10 -6.36 -2.53
CA ALA A 55 4.97 -5.65 -3.11
C ALA A 55 3.90 -5.35 -2.05
N ARG A 56 3.55 -6.34 -1.24
CA ARG A 56 2.56 -6.19 -0.16
C ARG A 56 3.00 -5.19 0.90
N ASP A 57 4.27 -5.22 1.29
CA ASP A 57 4.83 -4.33 2.31
C ASP A 57 4.92 -2.86 1.83
N HIS A 58 4.86 -2.64 0.51
CA HIS A 58 5.00 -1.31 -0.12
C HIS A 58 3.78 -0.86 -0.94
N ASP A 59 2.61 -1.49 -0.75
CA ASP A 59 1.36 -1.17 -1.46
C ASP A 59 1.50 -1.16 -3.00
N LEU A 60 2.29 -2.10 -3.51
CA LEU A 60 2.49 -2.31 -4.94
C LEU A 60 1.69 -3.51 -5.44
N GLY A 61 1.23 -3.44 -6.67
CA GLY A 61 0.65 -4.56 -7.38
C GLY A 61 1.73 -5.56 -7.82
N TYR A 62 1.30 -6.82 -8.01
CA TYR A 62 2.19 -7.86 -8.50
C TYR A 62 2.86 -7.49 -9.84
N ASP A 63 2.06 -7.05 -10.80
CA ASP A 63 2.58 -6.69 -12.13
C ASP A 63 3.49 -5.46 -12.07
N GLU A 64 3.19 -4.50 -11.21
CA GLU A 64 4.01 -3.30 -11.02
C GLU A 64 5.43 -3.65 -10.59
N ILE A 65 5.57 -4.47 -9.52
CA ILE A 65 6.90 -4.81 -9.01
C ILE A 65 7.67 -5.76 -9.94
N VAL A 66 6.98 -6.71 -10.57
CA VAL A 66 7.62 -7.65 -11.51
C VAL A 66 8.13 -6.92 -12.76
N HIS A 67 7.33 -6.00 -13.33
CA HIS A 67 7.75 -5.22 -14.50
C HIS A 67 8.88 -4.23 -14.19
N ALA A 68 8.92 -3.70 -12.96
CA ALA A 68 10.03 -2.83 -12.55
C ALA A 68 11.35 -3.58 -12.28
N ASN A 69 11.29 -4.93 -12.13
CA ASN A 69 12.42 -5.76 -11.75
C ASN A 69 12.62 -6.95 -12.72
N LEU A 70 12.62 -6.65 -14.02
CA LEU A 70 12.83 -7.66 -15.05
C LEU A 70 14.16 -8.40 -14.86
N GLY A 71 14.12 -9.73 -14.97
CA GLY A 71 15.30 -10.59 -14.80
C GLY A 71 15.59 -11.01 -13.36
N ILE A 72 14.86 -10.48 -12.37
CA ILE A 72 14.93 -10.94 -10.99
C ILE A 72 13.90 -12.06 -10.77
N ASP A 73 14.33 -13.15 -10.11
CA ASP A 73 13.40 -14.21 -9.74
C ASP A 73 12.38 -13.70 -8.73
N ARG A 74 11.09 -13.78 -9.09
CA ARG A 74 10.00 -13.27 -8.26
C ARG A 74 9.80 -14.03 -6.95
N TRP A 75 10.21 -15.30 -6.90
CA TRP A 75 10.03 -16.17 -5.74
C TRP A 75 11.28 -16.26 -4.87
N ALA A 76 12.44 -16.00 -5.44
CA ALA A 76 13.73 -16.08 -4.76
C ALA A 76 14.70 -15.02 -5.32
N PRO A 77 14.46 -13.73 -5.09
CA PRO A 77 15.34 -12.67 -5.59
C PRO A 77 16.77 -12.77 -5.07
N GLY A 78 16.95 -13.41 -3.92
CA GLY A 78 18.24 -13.55 -3.25
C GLY A 78 18.53 -12.38 -2.30
N GLU A 79 19.16 -12.69 -1.17
CA GLU A 79 19.53 -11.70 -0.17
C GLU A 79 20.49 -10.66 -0.75
N GLY A 80 20.23 -9.38 -0.48
CA GLY A 80 21.05 -8.27 -0.95
C GLY A 80 20.82 -7.86 -2.40
N THR A 81 19.91 -8.51 -3.13
CA THR A 81 19.54 -8.10 -4.49
C THR A 81 18.84 -6.74 -4.45
N PRO A 82 19.28 -5.74 -5.26
CA PRO A 82 18.60 -4.45 -5.34
C PRO A 82 17.25 -4.61 -6.06
N ILE A 83 16.19 -4.13 -5.40
CA ILE A 83 14.82 -4.17 -5.90
C ILE A 83 14.32 -2.74 -6.10
N VAL A 84 13.88 -2.44 -7.30
CA VAL A 84 13.24 -1.17 -7.65
C VAL A 84 11.79 -1.18 -7.18
N LEU A 85 11.41 -0.19 -6.37
CA LEU A 85 10.04 0.07 -5.97
C LEU A 85 9.47 1.18 -6.87
N PRO A 86 8.53 0.88 -7.78
CA PRO A 86 7.94 1.88 -8.68
C PRO A 86 6.87 2.70 -7.98
N THR A 87 7.20 3.34 -6.85
CA THR A 87 6.28 4.11 -6.00
C THR A 87 6.09 5.56 -6.46
N ARG A 88 6.37 5.85 -7.74
CA ARG A 88 6.04 7.12 -8.40
C ARG A 88 4.87 6.92 -9.34
N PHE A 89 3.77 7.62 -9.09
CA PHE A 89 2.51 7.46 -9.81
C PHE A 89 2.12 8.75 -10.54
N ILE A 90 1.37 8.59 -11.62
CA ILE A 90 0.75 9.69 -12.38
C ILE A 90 -0.73 9.72 -11.97
N LEU A 91 -1.18 10.84 -11.41
CA LEU A 91 -2.58 10.99 -11.05
C LEU A 91 -3.46 11.00 -12.30
N PRO A 92 -4.61 10.31 -12.28
CA PRO A 92 -5.57 10.32 -13.39
C PRO A 92 -6.05 11.74 -13.71
N ASP A 93 -6.23 12.04 -15.00
CA ASP A 93 -6.83 13.30 -15.47
C ASP A 93 -8.35 13.29 -15.21
N THR A 94 -8.70 13.48 -13.95
CA THR A 94 -10.08 13.47 -13.43
C THR A 94 -10.20 14.46 -12.27
N PRO A 95 -11.43 14.86 -11.87
CA PRO A 95 -11.60 15.61 -10.63
C PRO A 95 -10.97 14.88 -9.45
N ARG A 96 -10.16 15.60 -8.67
CA ARG A 96 -9.43 15.06 -7.50
C ARG A 96 -10.34 15.03 -6.26
N GLU A 97 -11.39 14.21 -6.35
CA GLU A 97 -12.38 14.02 -5.29
C GLU A 97 -12.95 12.60 -5.30
N GLY A 98 -13.34 12.08 -4.14
CA GLY A 98 -13.92 10.75 -4.00
C GLY A 98 -12.96 9.63 -4.38
N ILE A 99 -13.44 8.65 -5.11
CA ILE A 99 -12.68 7.47 -5.51
C ILE A 99 -12.56 7.42 -7.04
N VAL A 100 -11.33 7.28 -7.52
CA VAL A 100 -11.01 7.06 -8.94
C VAL A 100 -10.36 5.70 -9.10
N LEU A 101 -10.96 4.82 -9.89
CA LEU A 101 -10.39 3.52 -10.24
C LEU A 101 -9.76 3.59 -11.63
N ASN A 102 -8.43 3.58 -11.67
CA ASN A 102 -7.67 3.49 -12.92
C ASN A 102 -7.45 2.01 -13.28
N ILE A 103 -8.26 1.52 -14.21
CA ILE A 103 -8.22 0.10 -14.62
C ILE A 103 -6.93 -0.22 -15.37
N ALA A 104 -6.42 0.71 -16.17
CA ALA A 104 -5.19 0.50 -16.94
C ALA A 104 -3.95 0.29 -16.06
N GLU A 105 -3.91 0.97 -14.91
CA GLU A 105 -2.84 0.84 -13.91
C GLU A 105 -3.16 -0.20 -12.83
N MET A 106 -4.38 -0.77 -12.83
CA MET A 106 -4.89 -1.62 -11.74
C MET A 106 -4.71 -0.94 -10.37
N ARG A 107 -5.05 0.35 -10.28
CA ARG A 107 -4.83 1.17 -9.11
C ARG A 107 -6.03 2.05 -8.79
N LEU A 108 -6.35 2.15 -7.51
CA LEU A 108 -7.37 3.01 -6.95
C LEU A 108 -6.71 4.23 -6.31
N TYR A 109 -7.28 5.40 -6.57
CA TYR A 109 -6.94 6.67 -5.92
C TYR A 109 -8.13 7.15 -5.10
N TYR A 110 -7.93 7.43 -3.84
CA TYR A 110 -8.93 8.00 -2.95
C TYR A 110 -8.52 9.40 -2.51
N TYR A 111 -9.36 10.36 -2.81
CA TYR A 111 -9.21 11.77 -2.45
C TYR A 111 -10.20 12.10 -1.33
N PRO A 112 -9.81 12.03 -0.06
CA PRO A 112 -10.67 12.40 1.05
C PRO A 112 -10.99 13.89 1.04
N PRO A 113 -12.06 14.31 1.73
CA PRO A 113 -12.27 15.74 2.01
C PRO A 113 -11.02 16.33 2.68
N PRO A 114 -10.74 17.64 2.47
CA PRO A 114 -9.64 18.31 3.16
C PRO A 114 -9.71 18.10 4.67
N SER A 115 -8.54 17.96 5.31
CA SER A 115 -8.46 17.91 6.78
C SER A 115 -8.94 19.22 7.41
N ALA A 116 -9.14 19.23 8.73
CA ALA A 116 -9.49 20.44 9.47
C ALA A 116 -8.44 21.57 9.31
N SER A 117 -7.18 21.24 9.01
CA SER A 117 -6.11 22.17 8.68
C SER A 117 -6.11 22.63 7.23
N GLY A 118 -7.02 22.12 6.37
CA GLY A 118 -7.07 22.40 4.95
C GLY A 118 -6.10 21.56 4.10
N GLU A 119 -5.37 20.64 4.72
CA GLU A 119 -4.45 19.76 4.02
C GLU A 119 -5.22 18.76 3.15
N ARG A 120 -4.77 18.59 1.89
CA ARG A 120 -5.32 17.62 0.95
C ARG A 120 -4.32 16.53 0.69
N VAL A 121 -4.79 15.30 0.72
CA VAL A 121 -3.98 14.10 0.47
C VAL A 121 -4.64 13.21 -0.56
N VAL A 122 -3.88 12.28 -1.12
CA VAL A 122 -4.38 11.16 -1.92
C VAL A 122 -3.85 9.86 -1.34
N HIS A 123 -4.75 8.90 -1.18
CA HIS A 123 -4.40 7.53 -0.85
C HIS A 123 -4.41 6.70 -2.12
N THR A 124 -3.48 5.77 -2.26
CA THR A 124 -3.47 4.89 -3.43
C THR A 124 -3.30 3.43 -3.02
N TYR A 125 -3.97 2.55 -3.75
CA TYR A 125 -4.02 1.13 -3.48
C TYR A 125 -3.93 0.34 -4.78
N PRO A 126 -3.13 -0.73 -4.86
CA PRO A 126 -3.24 -1.69 -5.95
C PRO A 126 -4.58 -2.41 -5.85
N VAL A 127 -5.19 -2.68 -6.99
CA VAL A 127 -6.47 -3.40 -7.07
C VAL A 127 -6.43 -4.47 -8.13
N SER A 128 -7.26 -5.50 -7.95
CA SER A 128 -7.54 -6.46 -9.01
C SER A 128 -8.65 -5.94 -9.90
N ILE A 129 -8.57 -6.22 -11.19
CA ILE A 129 -9.60 -5.91 -12.17
C ILE A 129 -10.36 -7.17 -12.58
N GLY A 130 -11.56 -6.99 -13.13
CA GLY A 130 -12.38 -8.09 -13.61
C GLY A 130 -11.72 -8.85 -14.77
N ARG A 131 -12.03 -10.15 -14.90
CA ARG A 131 -11.58 -10.98 -16.02
C ARG A 131 -12.25 -10.58 -17.33
N MET A 132 -11.75 -11.14 -18.45
CA MET A 132 -12.28 -10.84 -19.80
C MET A 132 -13.77 -11.10 -19.97
N ASP A 133 -14.30 -12.11 -19.28
CA ASP A 133 -15.72 -12.51 -19.26
C ASP A 133 -16.56 -11.81 -18.19
N TRP A 134 -15.92 -11.14 -17.24
CA TRP A 134 -16.54 -10.36 -16.16
C TRP A 134 -15.82 -9.03 -15.98
N LYS A 135 -16.03 -8.12 -16.93
CA LYS A 135 -15.32 -6.83 -16.96
C LYS A 135 -15.72 -5.93 -15.79
N THR A 136 -14.72 -5.22 -15.26
CA THR A 136 -14.98 -4.13 -14.32
C THR A 136 -15.83 -3.06 -14.98
N PRO A 137 -16.97 -2.66 -14.40
CA PRO A 137 -17.82 -1.61 -14.94
C PRO A 137 -17.07 -0.29 -15.12
N MET A 138 -17.35 0.39 -16.23
CA MET A 138 -16.79 1.71 -16.52
C MET A 138 -17.82 2.80 -16.29
N GLY A 139 -17.38 4.01 -15.98
CA GLY A 139 -18.20 5.19 -15.85
C GLY A 139 -18.35 5.67 -14.41
N LEU A 140 -19.17 6.70 -14.25
CA LEU A 140 -19.44 7.29 -12.94
C LEU A 140 -20.41 6.41 -12.15
N THR A 141 -20.08 6.13 -10.91
CA THR A 141 -20.91 5.35 -9.99
C THR A 141 -20.95 5.98 -8.60
N LYS A 142 -21.82 5.45 -7.75
CA LYS A 142 -21.97 5.91 -6.37
C LYS A 142 -22.04 4.72 -5.43
N VAL A 143 -21.33 4.81 -4.29
CA VAL A 143 -21.49 3.86 -3.20
C VAL A 143 -22.86 4.07 -2.57
N VAL A 144 -23.73 3.04 -2.64
CA VAL A 144 -25.11 3.10 -2.13
C VAL A 144 -25.30 2.36 -0.81
N GLY A 145 -24.33 1.53 -0.40
CA GLY A 145 -24.38 0.80 0.85
C GLY A 145 -23.01 0.25 1.22
N LYS A 146 -22.83 -0.03 2.51
CA LYS A 146 -21.67 -0.72 3.06
C LYS A 146 -22.19 -1.79 4.02
N GLU A 147 -21.83 -3.02 3.79
CA GLU A 147 -22.06 -4.14 4.72
C GLU A 147 -20.77 -4.44 5.48
N VAL A 148 -20.88 -4.75 6.77
CA VAL A 148 -19.76 -5.05 7.68
C VAL A 148 -19.96 -6.46 8.26
#